data_57d1ff2ff91d0317c9052d4c992d9554
#
_entry.id   57d1ff2ff91d0317c9052d4c992d9554
#
_cell.length_a   1.000
_cell.length_b   1.000
_cell.length_c   1.000
_cell.angle_alpha   90.00
_cell.angle_beta   90.00
_cell.angle_gamma   90.00
#
_symmetry.space_group_name_H-M   'P 1'
#
loop_
_entity.id
_entity.type
_entity.pdbx_description
1 polymer ?
#
loop_
_entity_poly.entity_id
_entity_poly.type
_entity_poly.pdbx_seq_one_letter_code
_entity_poly.pdbx_strand_id
1 'polypeptide(L)'
;MRFASCLRAMLVAGACAAAGHAIASPETIGAVDTVFKLVGPDHKIIVEAYDDPQVKGITCYVSRAKTGGIKGGLGLAEDRSEASIACVQVGPITIEKPIKQQDEVFSERTSLLFKCLRVVRMVDTSRHALVYMTYSDRVIEGSPQNSVTAVPVPASVQIPIR
;
A
#
# COMPACT_ATOMS: atom_id res chain seq x y z
N MET A 1 28.12 33.00 -56.99
CA MET A 1 27.12 33.56 -56.09
C MET A 1 26.49 32.40 -55.32
N ARG A 2 26.79 32.24 -54.06
CA ARG A 2 26.49 31.00 -53.31
C ARG A 2 25.58 31.36 -52.14
N PHE A 3 24.38 30.84 -52.15
CA PHE A 3 23.46 30.88 -51.03
C PHE A 3 23.77 29.73 -50.03
N ALA A 4 24.10 30.07 -48.82
CA ALA A 4 24.20 29.12 -47.73
C ALA A 4 23.06 29.36 -46.76
N SER A 5 22.10 28.47 -46.78
CA SER A 5 20.92 28.46 -45.85
C SER A 5 21.28 27.65 -44.61
N CYS A 6 21.44 28.31 -43.48
CA CYS A 6 21.54 27.67 -42.18
C CYS A 6 20.17 27.26 -41.63
N LEU A 7 19.91 25.96 -41.66
CA LEU A 7 18.73 25.37 -41.02
C LEU A 7 19.07 25.10 -39.54
N ARG A 8 18.57 25.96 -38.65
CA ARG A 8 18.63 25.72 -37.19
C ARG A 8 17.45 24.81 -36.79
N ALA A 9 17.74 23.55 -36.53
CA ALA A 9 16.84 22.62 -35.93
C ALA A 9 16.76 22.92 -34.40
N MET A 10 15.64 23.43 -33.92
CA MET A 10 15.33 23.60 -32.51
C MET A 10 14.78 22.26 -31.98
N LEU A 11 15.64 21.53 -31.22
CA LEU A 11 15.22 20.35 -30.45
C LEU A 11 14.50 20.85 -29.19
N VAL A 12 13.17 20.78 -29.18
CA VAL A 12 12.37 20.95 -27.98
C VAL A 12 12.39 19.62 -27.24
N ALA A 13 13.22 19.50 -26.22
CA ALA A 13 13.20 18.39 -25.28
C ALA A 13 12.00 18.58 -24.34
N GLY A 14 10.89 17.91 -24.66
CA GLY A 14 9.73 17.82 -23.77
C GLY A 14 10.07 16.94 -22.56
N ALA A 15 10.33 17.57 -21.41
CA ALA A 15 10.40 16.87 -20.12
C ALA A 15 8.99 16.45 -19.72
N CYS A 16 8.63 15.19 -19.96
CA CYS A 16 7.48 14.56 -19.32
C CYS A 16 7.80 14.42 -17.82
N ALA A 17 7.34 15.37 -17.02
CA ALA A 17 7.28 15.22 -15.56
C ALA A 17 6.19 14.16 -15.26
N ALA A 18 6.59 12.91 -15.15
CA ALA A 18 5.76 11.89 -14.54
C ALA A 18 5.58 12.28 -13.07
N ALA A 19 4.38 12.77 -12.72
CA ALA A 19 3.98 12.94 -11.33
C ALA A 19 3.86 11.54 -10.71
N GLY A 20 4.99 11.02 -10.22
CA GLY A 20 5.03 9.80 -9.44
C GLY A 20 4.24 10.05 -8.15
N HIS A 21 3.14 9.35 -7.98
CA HIS A 21 2.50 9.25 -6.68
C HIS A 21 3.52 8.54 -5.78
N ALA A 22 4.06 9.24 -4.79
CA ALA A 22 4.89 8.64 -3.77
C ALA A 22 4.00 7.66 -3.00
N ILE A 23 4.13 6.37 -3.31
CA ILE A 23 3.58 5.30 -2.47
C ILE A 23 4.42 5.36 -1.20
N ALA A 24 3.80 5.69 -0.07
CA ALA A 24 4.48 5.69 1.21
C ALA A 24 5.05 4.29 1.46
N SER A 25 6.36 4.21 1.69
CA SER A 25 6.99 2.95 2.08
C SER A 25 6.51 2.58 3.48
N PRO A 26 6.21 1.29 3.74
CA PRO A 26 5.78 0.86 5.06
C PRO A 26 6.88 1.11 6.09
N GLU A 27 6.48 1.57 7.28
CA GLU A 27 7.34 1.66 8.43
C GLU A 27 7.15 0.42 9.31
N THR A 28 8.21 -0.34 9.57
CA THR A 28 8.14 -1.47 10.49
C THR A 28 8.10 -0.96 11.92
N ILE A 29 6.98 -1.17 12.60
CA ILE A 29 6.78 -0.78 14.00
C ILE A 29 7.40 -1.78 14.96
N GLY A 30 7.34 -3.07 14.62
CA GLY A 30 7.91 -4.13 15.45
C GLY A 30 7.71 -5.51 14.87
N ALA A 31 8.31 -6.49 15.55
CA ALA A 31 8.18 -7.89 15.20
C ALA A 31 8.18 -8.76 16.46
N VAL A 32 7.49 -9.91 16.40
CA VAL A 32 7.46 -10.94 17.44
C VAL A 32 7.90 -12.26 16.82
N ASP A 33 8.94 -12.88 17.37
CA ASP A 33 9.39 -14.19 16.95
C ASP A 33 8.39 -15.26 17.42
N THR A 34 7.98 -16.14 16.53
CA THR A 34 6.94 -17.15 16.80
C THR A 34 7.49 -18.57 16.90
N VAL A 35 8.63 -18.84 16.26
CA VAL A 35 9.29 -20.16 16.28
C VAL A 35 10.78 -19.94 16.32
N PHE A 36 11.43 -20.46 17.36
CA PHE A 36 12.88 -20.52 17.45
C PHE A 36 13.43 -21.63 16.57
N LYS A 37 14.37 -21.31 15.69
CA LYS A 37 15.09 -22.27 14.86
C LYS A 37 16.57 -22.32 15.26
N LEU A 38 17.10 -23.52 15.45
CA LEU A 38 18.52 -23.74 15.75
C LEU A 38 19.46 -23.29 14.60
N VAL A 39 18.94 -23.22 13.35
CA VAL A 39 19.70 -22.80 12.17
C VAL A 39 18.79 -21.96 11.25
N GLY A 40 19.24 -20.76 10.94
CA GLY A 40 18.53 -19.80 10.08
C GLY A 40 17.63 -18.83 10.87
N PRO A 41 17.12 -17.77 10.20
CA PRO A 41 16.26 -16.79 10.86
C PRO A 41 14.91 -17.40 11.26
N ASP A 42 14.41 -16.95 12.40
CA ASP A 42 13.14 -17.40 12.98
C ASP A 42 11.92 -16.94 12.16
N HIS A 43 10.81 -17.67 12.32
CA HIS A 43 9.52 -17.19 11.86
C HIS A 43 9.04 -16.07 12.79
N LYS A 44 8.50 -15.00 12.23
CA LYS A 44 8.04 -13.85 13.00
C LYS A 44 6.75 -13.28 12.46
N ILE A 45 6.01 -12.61 13.32
CA ILE A 45 4.94 -11.71 12.93
C ILE A 45 5.52 -10.31 12.96
N ILE A 46 5.37 -9.58 11.87
CA ILE A 46 5.75 -8.16 11.77
C ILE A 46 4.50 -7.29 11.79
N VAL A 47 4.63 -6.08 12.34
CA VAL A 47 3.63 -5.04 12.27
C VAL A 47 4.23 -3.86 11.52
N GLU A 48 3.54 -3.42 10.47
CA GLU A 48 3.93 -2.33 9.60
C GLU A 48 2.84 -1.26 9.58
N ALA A 49 3.24 0.01 9.58
CA ALA A 49 2.36 1.16 9.49
C ALA A 49 2.37 1.73 8.08
N TYR A 50 1.19 2.12 7.62
CA TYR A 50 0.95 2.74 6.31
C TYR A 50 0.07 3.96 6.50
N ASP A 51 0.55 5.13 6.09
CA ASP A 51 -0.28 6.33 6.03
C ASP A 51 -1.08 6.37 4.72
N ASP A 52 -2.34 6.78 4.79
CA ASP A 52 -3.11 6.98 3.55
C ASP A 52 -2.52 8.15 2.75
N PRO A 53 -2.09 7.93 1.49
CA PRO A 53 -1.41 8.96 0.70
C PRO A 53 -2.32 10.12 0.29
N GLN A 54 -3.64 9.98 0.40
CA GLN A 54 -4.63 10.98 -0.02
C GLN A 54 -5.46 11.53 1.14
N VAL A 55 -5.43 10.86 2.30
CA VAL A 55 -6.17 11.25 3.49
C VAL A 55 -5.20 11.39 4.66
N LYS A 56 -4.85 12.61 5.00
CA LYS A 56 -3.97 12.88 6.14
C LYS A 56 -4.67 12.55 7.45
N GLY A 57 -3.89 12.15 8.45
CA GLY A 57 -4.37 11.87 9.80
C GLY A 57 -4.95 10.47 9.99
N ILE A 58 -4.79 9.57 9.02
CA ILE A 58 -5.15 8.14 9.14
C ILE A 58 -3.91 7.30 8.88
N THR A 59 -3.64 6.38 9.82
CA THR A 59 -2.60 5.35 9.70
C THR A 59 -3.23 3.98 9.82
N CYS A 60 -2.84 3.06 8.95
CA CYS A 60 -3.25 1.66 8.98
C CYS A 60 -2.08 0.80 9.46
N TYR A 61 -2.31 -0.01 10.48
CA TYR A 61 -1.36 -1.01 10.97
C TYR A 61 -1.73 -2.36 10.37
N VAL A 62 -0.78 -2.99 9.71
CA VAL A 62 -0.94 -4.31 9.11
C VAL A 62 -0.01 -5.29 9.80
N SER A 63 -0.56 -6.37 10.34
CA SER A 63 0.22 -7.48 10.88
C SER A 63 0.21 -8.65 9.91
N ARG A 64 1.38 -9.26 9.70
CA ARG A 64 1.53 -10.43 8.84
C ARG A 64 2.65 -11.35 9.30
N ALA A 65 2.51 -12.65 9.02
CA ALA A 65 3.58 -13.60 9.24
C ALA A 65 4.68 -13.42 8.18
N LYS A 66 5.94 -13.48 8.62
CA LYS A 66 7.13 -13.48 7.76
C LYS A 66 7.94 -14.72 8.04
N THR A 67 8.07 -15.57 7.02
CA THR A 67 8.86 -16.81 7.13
C THR A 67 10.34 -16.49 7.01
N GLY A 68 11.12 -16.88 8.01
CA GLY A 68 12.57 -16.77 7.99
C GLY A 68 13.24 -17.92 7.24
N GLY A 69 14.54 -17.76 6.93
CA GLY A 69 15.39 -18.76 6.28
C GLY A 69 15.58 -18.50 4.79
N ILE A 70 16.45 -19.34 4.18
CA ILE A 70 16.80 -19.23 2.75
C ILE A 70 15.56 -19.35 1.86
N LYS A 71 14.61 -20.21 2.22
CA LYS A 71 13.34 -20.36 1.48
C LYS A 71 12.46 -19.11 1.58
N GLY A 72 12.45 -18.42 2.73
CA GLY A 72 11.75 -17.15 2.91
C GLY A 72 12.42 -16.02 2.12
N GLY A 73 13.75 -15.95 2.13
CA GLY A 73 14.53 -14.96 1.37
C GLY A 73 14.41 -15.13 -0.15
N LEU A 74 14.19 -16.36 -0.63
CA LEU A 74 13.96 -16.65 -2.04
C LEU A 74 12.48 -16.55 -2.46
N GLY A 75 11.56 -16.20 -1.52
CA GLY A 75 10.12 -16.16 -1.81
C GLY A 75 9.50 -17.53 -2.14
N LEU A 76 10.22 -18.62 -1.85
CA LEU A 76 9.78 -20.01 -2.07
C LEU A 76 9.07 -20.60 -0.84
N ALA A 77 9.12 -19.89 0.31
CA ALA A 77 8.36 -20.29 1.48
C ALA A 77 6.89 -19.98 1.25
N GLU A 78 6.03 -20.88 1.66
CA GLU A 78 4.60 -20.68 1.70
C GLU A 78 4.26 -19.74 2.87
N ASP A 79 4.51 -18.45 2.71
CA ASP A 79 4.02 -17.46 3.65
C ASP A 79 2.50 -17.50 3.59
N ARG A 80 1.88 -17.83 4.73
CA ARG A 80 0.44 -17.71 4.85
C ARG A 80 0.07 -16.28 4.53
N SER A 81 -0.79 -16.10 3.54
CA SER A 81 -1.21 -14.79 3.04
C SER A 81 -2.21 -14.10 3.97
N GLU A 82 -2.22 -14.50 5.24
CA GLU A 82 -3.07 -13.94 6.28
C GLU A 82 -2.46 -12.62 6.75
N ALA A 83 -3.15 -11.53 6.49
CA ALA A 83 -2.83 -10.22 7.04
C ALA A 83 -4.05 -9.68 7.78
N SER A 84 -3.82 -9.06 8.93
CA SER A 84 -4.82 -8.33 9.69
C SER A 84 -4.56 -6.85 9.55
N ILE A 85 -5.61 -6.03 9.49
CA ILE A 85 -5.52 -4.58 9.38
C ILE A 85 -6.31 -3.88 10.48
N ALA A 86 -5.74 -2.82 11.04
CA ALA A 86 -6.41 -1.87 11.90
C ALA A 86 -6.02 -0.45 11.48
N CYS A 87 -6.97 0.35 11.02
CA CYS A 87 -6.74 1.75 10.69
C CYS A 87 -7.32 2.63 11.79
N VAL A 88 -6.58 3.67 12.16
CA VAL A 88 -6.95 4.60 13.23
C VAL A 88 -6.69 6.04 12.81
N GLN A 89 -7.42 6.94 13.40
CA GLN A 89 -7.13 8.35 13.31
C GLN A 89 -5.96 8.69 14.24
N VAL A 90 -4.85 9.18 13.67
CA VAL A 90 -3.65 9.59 14.40
C VAL A 90 -3.49 11.12 14.46
N GLY A 91 -4.31 11.85 13.73
CA GLY A 91 -4.29 13.31 13.68
C GLY A 91 -5.57 13.87 13.06
N PRO A 92 -5.65 15.20 12.84
CA PRO A 92 -6.77 15.80 12.12
C PRO A 92 -6.91 15.20 10.72
N ILE A 93 -8.11 14.69 10.40
CA ILE A 93 -8.39 14.16 9.06
C ILE A 93 -8.50 15.31 8.08
N THR A 94 -7.71 15.28 7.00
CA THR A 94 -7.74 16.27 5.93
C THR A 94 -7.70 15.57 4.57
N ILE A 95 -8.63 15.94 3.68
CA ILE A 95 -8.74 15.43 2.31
C ILE A 95 -8.61 16.63 1.36
N GLU A 96 -7.41 16.82 0.81
CA GLU A 96 -7.10 18.02 0.01
C GLU A 96 -7.66 17.95 -1.43
N LYS A 97 -7.83 16.75 -1.96
CA LYS A 97 -8.29 16.51 -3.34
C LYS A 97 -9.39 15.48 -3.36
N PRO A 98 -10.31 15.52 -4.35
CA PRO A 98 -11.31 14.49 -4.50
C PRO A 98 -10.69 13.09 -4.62
N ILE A 99 -11.20 12.17 -3.81
CA ILE A 99 -10.78 10.77 -3.76
C ILE A 99 -11.75 9.90 -4.55
N LYS A 100 -11.30 8.74 -5.02
CA LYS A 100 -12.18 7.77 -5.67
C LYS A 100 -13.07 7.08 -4.62
N GLN A 101 -14.27 6.68 -5.04
CA GLN A 101 -15.18 5.86 -4.24
C GLN A 101 -14.51 4.58 -3.73
N GLN A 102 -13.63 3.99 -4.55
CA GLN A 102 -12.76 2.86 -4.21
C GLN A 102 -11.41 3.06 -4.88
N ASP A 103 -10.33 2.93 -4.10
CA ASP A 103 -8.96 3.08 -4.61
C ASP A 103 -7.99 2.16 -3.88
N GLU A 104 -7.02 1.59 -4.59
CA GLU A 104 -5.89 0.91 -4.00
C GLU A 104 -4.92 1.97 -3.48
N VAL A 105 -4.81 2.07 -2.16
CA VAL A 105 -3.98 3.09 -1.50
C VAL A 105 -2.59 2.60 -1.17
N PHE A 106 -2.43 1.27 -1.10
CA PHE A 106 -1.15 0.62 -0.86
C PHE A 106 -1.08 -0.75 -1.53
N SER A 107 0.10 -1.09 -2.04
CA SER A 107 0.40 -2.41 -2.61
C SER A 107 1.86 -2.76 -2.35
N GLU A 108 2.11 -3.94 -1.80
CA GLU A 108 3.46 -4.46 -1.58
C GLU A 108 3.60 -5.87 -2.13
N ARG A 109 4.69 -6.09 -2.88
CA ARG A 109 5.06 -7.41 -3.34
C ARG A 109 5.68 -8.21 -2.19
N THR A 110 4.98 -9.22 -1.69
CA THR A 110 5.41 -10.04 -0.55
C THR A 110 6.20 -11.28 -0.95
N SER A 111 6.21 -11.65 -2.24
CA SER A 111 7.05 -12.72 -2.76
C SER A 111 7.57 -12.41 -4.15
N LEU A 112 8.70 -13.04 -4.53
CA LEU A 112 9.30 -12.89 -5.86
C LEU A 112 8.40 -13.43 -6.99
N LEU A 113 7.51 -14.37 -6.69
CA LEU A 113 6.82 -15.11 -7.71
C LEU A 113 5.33 -14.75 -7.86
N PHE A 114 4.52 -14.56 -6.79
CA PHE A 114 3.07 -14.54 -7.01
C PHE A 114 2.18 -13.87 -5.94
N LYS A 115 2.72 -13.16 -4.95
CA LYS A 115 1.87 -12.61 -3.87
C LYS A 115 2.08 -11.11 -3.72
N CYS A 116 0.99 -10.36 -3.83
CA CYS A 116 0.94 -8.94 -3.47
C CYS A 116 -0.05 -8.75 -2.33
N LEU A 117 0.39 -8.07 -1.28
CA LEU A 117 -0.50 -7.52 -0.26
C LEU A 117 -1.04 -6.20 -0.79
N ARG A 118 -2.37 -6.04 -0.75
CA ARG A 118 -3.04 -4.83 -1.18
C ARG A 118 -3.89 -4.27 -0.07
N VAL A 119 -3.96 -2.94 0.01
CA VAL A 119 -4.90 -2.23 0.87
C VAL A 119 -5.75 -1.34 -0.01
N VAL A 120 -7.06 -1.56 0.04
CA VAL A 120 -8.06 -0.80 -0.71
C VAL A 120 -8.87 0.03 0.27
N ARG A 121 -8.97 1.33 -0.02
CA ARG A 121 -9.87 2.25 0.67
C ARG A 121 -11.19 2.33 -0.10
N MET A 122 -12.29 2.28 0.63
CA MET A 122 -13.65 2.50 0.13
C MET A 122 -14.30 3.61 0.95
N VAL A 123 -15.22 4.36 0.34
CA VAL A 123 -15.95 5.43 1.03
C VAL A 123 -17.36 4.96 1.36
N ASP A 124 -17.69 4.87 2.63
CA ASP A 124 -19.09 4.68 3.08
C ASP A 124 -19.73 6.06 3.28
N THR A 125 -20.37 6.55 2.24
CA THR A 125 -21.05 7.85 2.25
C THR A 125 -22.22 7.89 3.22
N SER A 126 -22.91 6.76 3.41
CA SER A 126 -24.07 6.67 4.29
C SER A 126 -23.70 6.81 5.77
N ARG A 127 -22.52 6.34 6.15
CA ARG A 127 -22.04 6.38 7.53
C ARG A 127 -20.91 7.39 7.74
N HIS A 128 -20.56 8.13 6.69
CA HIS A 128 -19.49 9.12 6.70
C HIS A 128 -18.17 8.56 7.22
N ALA A 129 -17.75 7.43 6.64
CA ALA A 129 -16.60 6.66 7.09
C ALA A 129 -15.71 6.22 5.92
N LEU A 130 -14.43 6.02 6.19
CA LEU A 130 -13.49 5.39 5.29
C LEU A 130 -13.28 3.94 5.73
N VAL A 131 -13.48 3.01 4.82
CA VAL A 131 -13.33 1.57 5.05
C VAL A 131 -12.07 1.11 4.35
N TYR A 132 -11.19 0.43 5.07
CA TYR A 132 -9.96 -0.12 4.53
C TYR A 132 -10.01 -1.64 4.59
N MET A 133 -9.69 -2.28 3.48
CA MET A 133 -9.63 -3.73 3.36
C MET A 133 -8.24 -4.14 2.88
N THR A 134 -7.61 -5.06 3.60
CA THR A 134 -6.42 -5.74 3.11
C THR A 134 -6.76 -7.12 2.57
N TYR A 135 -6.11 -7.49 1.47
CA TYR A 135 -6.19 -8.84 0.91
C TYR A 135 -4.88 -9.17 0.18
N SER A 136 -4.66 -10.46 -0.05
CA SER A 136 -3.52 -10.93 -0.84
C SER A 136 -3.99 -11.54 -2.15
N ASP A 137 -3.38 -11.12 -3.26
CA ASP A 137 -3.60 -11.80 -4.54
C ASP A 137 -3.05 -13.22 -4.47
N ARG A 138 -3.86 -14.18 -4.89
CA ARG A 138 -3.43 -15.57 -5.12
C ARG A 138 -3.56 -15.89 -6.60
N VAL A 139 -2.51 -16.49 -7.15
CA VAL A 139 -2.53 -17.03 -8.53
C VAL A 139 -3.13 -18.45 -8.56
N ILE A 140 -3.36 -19.06 -7.39
CA ILE A 140 -3.84 -20.44 -7.24
C ILE A 140 -5.28 -20.42 -6.68
N GLU A 141 -6.10 -21.40 -7.06
CA GLU A 141 -7.50 -21.54 -6.63
C GLU A 141 -7.68 -21.43 -5.12
N GLY A 142 -8.71 -20.69 -4.69
CA GLY A 142 -9.11 -20.49 -3.30
C GLY A 142 -9.55 -19.07 -3.03
N SER A 143 -10.33 -18.87 -1.96
CA SER A 143 -10.75 -17.52 -1.52
C SER A 143 -9.55 -16.76 -0.96
N PRO A 144 -9.30 -15.50 -1.38
CA PRO A 144 -8.26 -14.67 -0.80
C PRO A 144 -8.58 -14.36 0.67
N GLN A 145 -7.58 -14.50 1.53
CA GLN A 145 -7.67 -14.04 2.91
C GLN A 145 -7.78 -12.52 2.91
N ASN A 146 -8.70 -12.00 3.72
CA ASN A 146 -8.93 -10.57 3.82
C ASN A 146 -9.24 -10.16 5.26
N SER A 147 -9.04 -8.88 5.54
CA SER A 147 -9.41 -8.24 6.80
C SER A 147 -9.88 -6.82 6.51
N VAL A 148 -10.83 -6.33 7.30
CA VAL A 148 -11.46 -5.02 7.10
C VAL A 148 -11.48 -4.22 8.39
N THR A 149 -11.35 -2.90 8.26
CA THR A 149 -11.47 -1.93 9.33
C THR A 149 -12.14 -0.67 8.81
N ALA A 150 -12.72 0.15 9.69
CA ALA A 150 -13.36 1.40 9.31
C ALA A 150 -12.94 2.53 10.25
N VAL A 151 -12.73 3.71 9.68
CA VAL A 151 -12.41 4.94 10.40
C VAL A 151 -13.53 5.93 10.15
N PRO A 152 -14.30 6.34 11.18
CA PRO A 152 -15.30 7.39 11.05
C PRO A 152 -14.60 8.72 10.75
N VAL A 153 -15.15 9.49 9.82
CA VAL A 153 -14.69 10.83 9.51
C VAL A 153 -15.55 11.84 10.27
N PRO A 154 -14.96 12.81 10.97
CA PRO A 154 -15.74 13.85 11.65
C PRO A 154 -16.70 14.55 10.68
N ALA A 155 -17.94 14.82 11.12
CA ALA A 155 -18.97 15.46 10.28
C ALA A 155 -18.57 16.85 9.73
N SER A 156 -17.59 17.51 10.37
CA SER A 156 -17.03 18.77 9.93
C SER A 156 -16.08 18.65 8.72
N VAL A 157 -15.61 17.44 8.40
CA VAL A 157 -14.70 17.16 7.29
C VAL A 157 -15.51 16.60 6.13
N GLN A 158 -15.53 17.29 5.00
CA GLN A 158 -16.16 16.78 3.79
C GLN A 158 -15.31 15.67 3.14
N ILE A 159 -15.96 14.64 2.60
CA ILE A 159 -15.31 13.61 1.81
C ILE A 159 -15.65 13.87 0.33
N PRO A 160 -14.81 14.63 -0.38
CA PRO A 160 -15.04 14.92 -1.80
C PRO A 160 -14.75 13.66 -2.63
N ILE A 161 -15.73 13.19 -3.40
CA ILE A 161 -15.64 11.98 -4.24
C ILE A 161 -15.62 12.39 -5.71
N ARG A 162 -14.82 11.66 -6.52
CA ARG A 162 -14.73 11.82 -7.98
C ARG A 162 -15.03 10.53 -8.72
#